data_c8f6ebb911f289ee55193a2884c51a39
#
_entry.id   c8f6ebb911f289ee55193a2884c51a39
#
_cell.length_a   1.000
_cell.length_b   1.000
_cell.length_c   1.000
_cell.angle_alpha   90.00
_cell.angle_beta   90.00
_cell.angle_gamma   90.00
#
_symmetry.space_group_name_H-M   'P 1'
#
loop_
_entity.id
_entity.type
_entity.pdbx_description
1 polymer ?
#
loop_
_entity_poly.entity_id
_entity_poly.type
_entity_poly.pdbx_seq_one_letter_code
_entity_poly.pdbx_strand_id
1 'polypeptide(L)'
;KAHRFIQFLAMLSGSMALQNSILKWCSDHRTHHKKLDTKEDPYSITKGFFHAHIGWVIENKNAEIKGVNDLKRNPIVMFQEKNYWTISIMLSFVVPFIIGLIYGRPFGSLLWGGILRVTAVHHFTFFINSLCHFIGTRPFEPKITARDSWWVAFLTFGEGYHNFHHKFQWDYRNGIKWY
;
A
#
# COMPACT_ATOMS: atom_id res chain seq x y z
N LYS A 1 -0.24 -18.01 -10.07
CA LYS A 1 -1.14 -16.89 -10.46
C LYS A 1 -2.49 -17.14 -9.80
N ALA A 2 -3.07 -16.10 -9.15
CA ALA A 2 -4.41 -16.21 -8.57
C ALA A 2 -5.48 -16.36 -9.66
N HIS A 3 -6.62 -16.99 -9.31
CA HIS A 3 -7.78 -17.08 -10.18
C HIS A 3 -8.28 -15.67 -10.57
N ARG A 4 -8.84 -15.49 -11.79
CA ARG A 4 -9.27 -14.17 -12.29
C ARG A 4 -10.28 -13.47 -11.38
N PHE A 5 -11.18 -14.22 -10.78
CA PHE A 5 -12.14 -13.69 -9.80
C PHE A 5 -11.46 -13.08 -8.58
N ILE A 6 -10.45 -13.77 -8.04
CA ILE A 6 -9.65 -13.26 -6.91
C ILE A 6 -8.86 -12.00 -7.32
N GLN A 7 -8.29 -11.99 -8.53
CA GLN A 7 -7.60 -10.80 -9.04
C GLN A 7 -8.58 -9.61 -9.17
N PHE A 8 -9.80 -9.85 -9.60
CA PHE A 8 -10.82 -8.81 -9.70
C PHE A 8 -11.21 -8.27 -8.31
N LEU A 9 -11.47 -9.13 -7.33
CA LEU A 9 -11.73 -8.69 -5.95
C LEU A 9 -10.55 -7.91 -5.34
N ALA A 10 -9.32 -8.38 -5.55
CA ALA A 10 -8.12 -7.69 -5.09
C ALA A 10 -7.98 -6.31 -5.77
N MET A 11 -8.30 -6.19 -7.05
CA MET A 11 -8.32 -4.93 -7.79
C MET A 11 -9.32 -3.95 -7.18
N LEU A 12 -10.55 -4.38 -6.87
CA LEU A 12 -11.56 -3.53 -6.23
C LEU A 12 -11.09 -3.08 -4.84
N SER A 13 -10.62 -4.03 -4.01
CA SER A 13 -10.14 -3.74 -2.65
C SER A 13 -8.95 -2.77 -2.65
N GLY A 14 -7.97 -2.99 -3.53
CA GLY A 14 -6.82 -2.10 -3.67
C GLY A 14 -7.21 -0.70 -4.18
N SER A 15 -8.18 -0.61 -5.10
CA SER A 15 -8.67 0.69 -5.58
C SER A 15 -9.38 1.49 -4.49
N MET A 16 -10.05 0.83 -3.53
CA MET A 16 -10.66 1.48 -2.37
C MET A 16 -9.62 2.14 -1.42
N ALA A 17 -8.36 1.74 -1.48
CA ALA A 17 -7.31 2.35 -0.66
C ALA A 17 -6.88 3.75 -1.15
N LEU A 18 -7.18 4.12 -2.41
CA LEU A 18 -6.77 5.41 -3.02
C LEU A 18 -5.24 5.66 -2.99
N GLN A 19 -4.45 4.60 -3.16
CA GLN A 19 -2.97 4.63 -3.12
C GLN A 19 -2.33 4.46 -4.51
N ASN A 20 -2.86 5.13 -5.52
CA ASN A 20 -2.51 4.99 -6.92
C ASN A 20 -3.02 3.71 -7.60
N SER A 21 -2.83 3.64 -8.90
CA SER A 21 -3.14 2.45 -9.68
C SER A 21 -2.21 1.28 -9.32
N ILE A 22 -2.63 0.06 -9.64
CA ILE A 22 -1.83 -1.15 -9.45
C ILE A 22 -0.46 -1.02 -10.15
N LEU A 23 -0.42 -0.47 -11.37
CA LEU A 23 0.84 -0.29 -12.09
C LEU A 23 1.76 0.68 -11.38
N LYS A 24 1.25 1.84 -10.95
CA LYS A 24 2.05 2.86 -10.26
C LYS A 24 2.54 2.34 -8.91
N TRP A 25 1.64 1.78 -8.11
CA TRP A 25 1.98 1.24 -6.79
C TRP A 25 3.05 0.14 -6.90
N CYS A 26 2.85 -0.83 -7.79
CA CYS A 26 3.82 -1.93 -7.98
C CYS A 26 5.15 -1.43 -8.54
N SER A 27 5.15 -0.41 -9.39
CA SER A 27 6.37 0.21 -9.91
C SER A 27 7.19 0.84 -8.78
N ASP A 28 6.56 1.63 -7.92
CA ASP A 28 7.22 2.28 -6.79
C ASP A 28 7.71 1.24 -5.78
N HIS A 29 6.89 0.25 -5.45
CA HIS A 29 7.24 -0.80 -4.50
C HIS A 29 8.41 -1.68 -4.98
N ARG A 30 8.42 -2.08 -6.26
CA ARG A 30 9.55 -2.82 -6.86
C ARG A 30 10.81 -1.97 -6.91
N THR A 31 10.67 -0.65 -7.13
CA THR A 31 11.80 0.28 -7.07
C THR A 31 12.34 0.40 -5.66
N HIS A 32 11.48 0.50 -4.66
CA HIS A 32 11.83 0.49 -3.25
C HIS A 32 12.65 -0.75 -2.89
N HIS A 33 12.15 -1.95 -3.19
CA HIS A 33 12.89 -3.19 -2.92
C HIS A 33 14.26 -3.25 -3.62
N LYS A 34 14.34 -2.78 -4.87
CA LYS A 34 15.57 -2.81 -5.65
C LYS A 34 16.59 -1.76 -5.22
N LYS A 35 16.12 -0.61 -4.75
CA LYS A 35 16.92 0.58 -4.44
C LYS A 35 16.83 0.99 -2.97
N LEU A 36 16.46 0.05 -2.12
CA LEU A 36 16.28 0.24 -0.69
C LEU A 36 17.42 1.07 -0.08
N ASP A 37 17.06 2.05 0.75
CA ASP A 37 17.98 2.93 1.47
C ASP A 37 18.88 3.82 0.59
N THR A 38 18.63 3.90 -0.72
CA THR A 38 19.36 4.79 -1.63
C THR A 38 18.55 6.07 -1.95
N LYS A 39 19.18 7.00 -2.68
CA LYS A 39 18.50 8.23 -3.16
C LYS A 39 17.38 7.93 -4.16
N GLU A 40 17.43 6.79 -4.83
CA GLU A 40 16.45 6.36 -5.83
C GLU A 40 15.25 5.64 -5.20
N ASP A 41 15.30 5.31 -3.92
CA ASP A 41 14.18 4.75 -3.17
C ASP A 41 13.09 5.81 -3.01
N PRO A 42 11.85 5.59 -3.52
CA PRO A 42 10.80 6.61 -3.52
C PRO A 42 10.39 7.06 -2.12
N TYR A 43 10.46 6.19 -1.12
CA TYR A 43 10.09 6.50 0.27
C TYR A 43 11.19 6.20 1.29
N SER A 44 12.44 6.42 0.88
CA SER A 44 13.61 6.15 1.71
C SER A 44 13.56 6.86 3.06
N ILE A 45 13.74 6.09 4.14
CA ILE A 45 13.89 6.60 5.50
C ILE A 45 15.16 7.45 5.67
N THR A 46 16.15 7.29 4.79
CA THR A 46 17.40 8.08 4.84
C THR A 46 17.17 9.57 4.53
N LYS A 47 16.03 9.91 3.90
CA LYS A 47 15.57 11.29 3.70
C LYS A 47 14.81 11.86 4.90
N GLY A 48 14.66 11.08 5.96
CA GLY A 48 13.97 11.44 7.19
C GLY A 48 12.60 10.81 7.35
N PHE A 49 12.15 10.72 8.61
CA PHE A 49 10.88 10.07 8.98
C PHE A 49 9.67 10.69 8.29
N PHE A 50 9.57 12.01 8.26
CA PHE A 50 8.45 12.70 7.59
C PHE A 50 8.38 12.39 6.10
N HIS A 51 9.55 12.36 5.41
CA HIS A 51 9.61 11.97 4.00
C HIS A 51 9.10 10.54 3.81
N ALA A 52 9.62 9.57 4.55
CA ALA A 52 9.22 8.17 4.45
C ALA A 52 7.74 7.96 4.80
N HIS A 53 7.18 8.74 5.75
CA HIS A 53 5.79 8.62 6.14
C HIS A 53 4.84 9.19 5.07
N ILE A 54 4.94 10.46 4.74
CA ILE A 54 3.99 11.15 3.86
C ILE A 54 4.65 12.08 2.82
N GLY A 55 5.84 12.60 3.08
CA GLY A 55 6.50 13.58 2.20
C GLY A 55 6.69 13.07 0.78
N TRP A 56 7.01 11.79 0.61
CA TRP A 56 7.18 11.15 -0.68
C TRP A 56 5.94 11.23 -1.59
N VAL A 57 4.74 11.26 -1.02
CA VAL A 57 3.48 11.40 -1.78
C VAL A 57 3.41 12.75 -2.49
N ILE A 58 3.99 13.78 -1.87
CA ILE A 58 4.02 15.16 -2.42
C ILE A 58 5.11 15.27 -3.50
N GLU A 59 6.28 14.67 -3.26
CA GLU A 59 7.45 14.77 -4.12
C GLU A 59 7.37 13.88 -5.37
N ASN A 60 6.75 12.70 -5.28
CA ASN A 60 6.83 11.63 -6.29
C ASN A 60 5.70 11.65 -7.34
N LYS A 61 5.05 12.80 -7.55
CA LYS A 61 3.85 12.91 -8.40
C LYS A 61 4.04 12.45 -9.85
N ASN A 62 5.25 12.54 -10.40
CA ASN A 62 5.53 12.28 -11.82
C ASN A 62 6.55 11.15 -12.05
N ALA A 63 6.77 10.27 -11.08
CA ALA A 63 7.69 9.16 -11.27
C ALA A 63 7.19 8.21 -12.37
N GLU A 64 8.11 7.89 -13.28
CA GLU A 64 7.83 7.00 -14.41
C GLU A 64 7.49 5.58 -13.94
N ILE A 65 6.48 4.97 -14.57
CA ILE A 65 6.07 3.58 -14.30
C ILE A 65 7.05 2.62 -14.95
N LYS A 66 7.90 1.96 -14.14
CA LYS A 66 8.99 1.05 -14.57
C LYS A 66 8.86 -0.34 -13.93
N GLY A 67 9.47 -1.34 -14.55
CA GLY A 67 9.63 -2.67 -13.95
C GLY A 67 8.34 -3.49 -13.79
N VAL A 68 7.26 -3.13 -14.51
CA VAL A 68 5.92 -3.76 -14.40
C VAL A 68 5.37 -4.28 -15.73
N ASN A 69 6.23 -4.66 -16.67
CA ASN A 69 5.81 -5.14 -17.99
C ASN A 69 4.98 -6.43 -17.93
N ASP A 70 5.20 -7.24 -16.92
CA ASP A 70 4.39 -8.43 -16.62
C ASP A 70 2.94 -8.07 -16.25
N LEU A 71 2.73 -6.99 -15.48
CA LEU A 71 1.41 -6.50 -15.08
C LEU A 71 0.67 -5.82 -16.23
N LYS A 72 1.36 -5.15 -17.14
CA LYS A 72 0.79 -4.54 -18.34
C LYS A 72 0.15 -5.57 -19.28
N ARG A 73 0.49 -6.86 -19.15
CA ARG A 73 -0.14 -7.96 -19.91
C ARG A 73 -1.45 -8.48 -19.26
N ASN A 74 -1.79 -8.01 -18.07
CA ASN A 74 -2.98 -8.45 -17.36
C ASN A 74 -4.16 -7.51 -17.68
N PRO A 75 -5.25 -7.99 -18.31
CA PRO A 75 -6.36 -7.15 -18.69
C PRO A 75 -7.09 -6.51 -17.49
N ILE A 76 -7.13 -7.17 -16.33
CA ILE A 76 -7.75 -6.60 -15.11
C ILE A 76 -6.93 -5.40 -14.61
N VAL A 77 -5.60 -5.52 -14.62
CA VAL A 77 -4.70 -4.42 -14.23
C VAL A 77 -4.83 -3.24 -15.19
N MET A 78 -4.86 -3.51 -16.50
CA MET A 78 -5.02 -2.45 -17.52
C MET A 78 -6.40 -1.81 -17.48
N PHE A 79 -7.44 -2.56 -17.16
CA PHE A 79 -8.78 -2.01 -16.94
C PHE A 79 -8.77 -1.04 -15.73
N GLN A 80 -8.15 -1.44 -14.62
CA GLN A 80 -8.02 -0.61 -13.43
C GLN A 80 -7.18 0.65 -13.72
N GLU A 81 -6.05 0.52 -14.39
CA GLU A 81 -5.20 1.66 -14.78
C GLU A 81 -6.00 2.72 -15.53
N LYS A 82 -6.75 2.31 -16.55
CA LYS A 82 -7.57 3.21 -17.38
C LYS A 82 -8.70 3.88 -16.60
N ASN A 83 -9.28 3.19 -15.62
CA ASN A 83 -10.48 3.64 -14.90
C ASN A 83 -10.20 3.92 -13.41
N TYR A 84 -8.94 4.07 -13.02
CA TYR A 84 -8.51 4.14 -11.63
C TYR A 84 -9.32 5.15 -10.80
N TRP A 85 -9.37 6.39 -11.25
CA TRP A 85 -10.06 7.45 -10.52
C TRP A 85 -11.56 7.19 -10.36
N THR A 86 -12.20 6.74 -11.43
CA THR A 86 -13.64 6.41 -11.39
C THR A 86 -13.92 5.27 -10.41
N ILE A 87 -13.19 4.17 -10.51
CA ILE A 87 -13.36 3.01 -9.62
C ILE A 87 -13.09 3.41 -8.17
N SER A 88 -11.99 4.12 -7.93
CA SER A 88 -11.56 4.49 -6.57
C SER A 88 -12.53 5.47 -5.91
N ILE A 89 -12.99 6.50 -6.61
CA ILE A 89 -13.95 7.47 -6.08
C ILE A 89 -15.30 6.80 -5.83
N MET A 90 -15.78 6.02 -6.79
CA MET A 90 -17.05 5.31 -6.65
C MET A 90 -17.06 4.39 -5.44
N LEU A 91 -16.04 3.54 -5.30
CA LEU A 91 -15.96 2.57 -4.21
C LEU A 91 -15.67 3.23 -2.85
N SER A 92 -14.84 4.29 -2.83
CA SER A 92 -14.42 4.92 -1.58
C SER A 92 -15.42 5.89 -1.00
N PHE A 93 -16.23 6.55 -1.83
CA PHE A 93 -17.11 7.63 -1.36
C PHE A 93 -18.58 7.46 -1.79
N VAL A 94 -18.83 7.13 -3.08
CA VAL A 94 -20.21 7.04 -3.56
C VAL A 94 -20.93 5.82 -2.99
N VAL A 95 -20.27 4.66 -2.96
CA VAL A 95 -20.85 3.44 -2.38
C VAL A 95 -21.17 3.60 -0.88
N PRO A 96 -20.25 4.07 -0.02
CA PRO A 96 -20.60 4.38 1.39
C PRO A 96 -21.74 5.37 1.55
N PHE A 97 -21.79 6.40 0.72
CA PHE A 97 -22.88 7.39 0.75
C PHE A 97 -24.23 6.75 0.40
N ILE A 98 -24.31 5.93 -0.67
CA ILE A 98 -25.53 5.22 -1.08
C ILE A 98 -25.97 4.24 0.01
N ILE A 99 -25.04 3.48 0.59
CA ILE A 99 -25.34 2.59 1.72
C ILE A 99 -25.94 3.42 2.88
N GLY A 100 -25.33 4.56 3.17
CA GLY A 100 -25.83 5.47 4.21
C GLY A 100 -27.23 6.02 3.95
N LEU A 101 -27.61 6.24 2.68
CA LEU A 101 -28.97 6.63 2.31
C LEU A 101 -30.00 5.55 2.71
N ILE A 102 -29.65 4.26 2.49
CA ILE A 102 -30.53 3.15 2.86
C ILE A 102 -30.78 3.10 4.37
N TYR A 103 -29.76 3.44 5.17
CA TYR A 103 -29.84 3.47 6.64
C TYR A 103 -30.25 4.84 7.22
N GLY A 104 -30.61 5.82 6.38
CA GLY A 104 -30.97 7.17 6.82
C GLY A 104 -29.84 8.01 7.38
N ARG A 105 -28.56 7.63 7.14
CA ARG A 105 -27.37 8.32 7.69
C ARG A 105 -26.27 8.52 6.62
N PRO A 106 -26.55 9.17 5.48
CA PRO A 106 -25.62 9.24 4.35
C PRO A 106 -24.29 9.95 4.69
N PHE A 107 -24.34 11.07 5.40
CA PHE A 107 -23.11 11.80 5.76
C PHE A 107 -22.28 11.07 6.82
N GLY A 108 -22.92 10.39 7.78
CA GLY A 108 -22.23 9.55 8.75
C GLY A 108 -21.51 8.39 8.06
N SER A 109 -22.18 7.71 7.13
CA SER A 109 -21.60 6.62 6.36
C SER A 109 -20.45 7.09 5.45
N LEU A 110 -20.59 8.26 4.82
CA LEU A 110 -19.51 8.87 4.04
C LEU A 110 -18.31 9.25 4.92
N LEU A 111 -18.55 9.81 6.10
CA LEU A 111 -17.47 10.17 7.03
C LEU A 111 -16.69 8.94 7.47
N TRP A 112 -17.37 7.91 8.00
CA TRP A 112 -16.72 6.72 8.56
C TRP A 112 -16.23 5.75 7.47
N GLY A 113 -17.09 5.37 6.53
CA GLY A 113 -16.81 4.40 5.47
C GLY A 113 -15.98 4.98 4.31
N GLY A 114 -15.98 6.28 4.13
CA GLY A 114 -15.20 7.01 3.13
C GLY A 114 -13.97 7.67 3.74
N ILE A 115 -14.14 8.88 4.27
CA ILE A 115 -13.03 9.77 4.64
C ILE A 115 -12.12 9.16 5.72
N LEU A 116 -12.67 8.78 6.86
CA LEU A 116 -11.88 8.26 7.98
C LEU A 116 -11.22 6.92 7.65
N ARG A 117 -11.93 6.03 6.93
CA ARG A 117 -11.36 4.77 6.47
C ARG A 117 -10.17 5.00 5.53
N VAL A 118 -10.31 5.86 4.51
CA VAL A 118 -9.23 6.16 3.56
C VAL A 118 -8.03 6.74 4.31
N THR A 119 -8.26 7.72 5.20
CA THR A 119 -7.20 8.32 6.01
C THR A 119 -6.48 7.28 6.86
N ALA A 120 -7.22 6.40 7.55
CA ALA A 120 -6.62 5.34 8.38
C ALA A 120 -5.79 4.37 7.55
N VAL A 121 -6.30 3.90 6.40
CA VAL A 121 -5.58 2.99 5.49
C VAL A 121 -4.29 3.65 4.97
N HIS A 122 -4.33 4.94 4.63
CA HIS A 122 -3.13 5.67 4.22
C HIS A 122 -2.08 5.68 5.34
N HIS A 123 -2.44 6.06 6.55
CA HIS A 123 -1.49 6.10 7.66
C HIS A 123 -0.94 4.71 8.03
N PHE A 124 -1.75 3.67 8.00
CA PHE A 124 -1.26 2.31 8.24
C PHE A 124 -0.24 1.88 7.18
N THR A 125 -0.47 2.17 5.91
CA THR A 125 0.51 1.92 4.84
C THR A 125 1.76 2.79 5.02
N PHE A 126 1.62 4.06 5.34
CA PHE A 126 2.75 4.96 5.57
C PHE A 126 3.59 4.57 6.78
N PHE A 127 3.00 3.93 7.80
CA PHE A 127 3.75 3.35 8.91
C PHE A 127 4.67 2.22 8.47
N ILE A 128 4.32 1.45 7.46
CA ILE A 128 5.21 0.43 6.91
C ILE A 128 6.48 1.09 6.37
N ASN A 129 6.34 2.16 5.60
CA ASN A 129 7.48 2.88 5.03
C ASN A 129 8.30 3.66 6.07
N SER A 130 7.68 4.13 7.15
CA SER A 130 8.33 4.96 8.17
C SER A 130 8.70 4.18 9.43
N LEU A 131 7.71 3.69 10.20
CA LEU A 131 7.96 3.00 11.47
C LEU A 131 8.72 1.69 11.28
N CYS A 132 8.37 0.88 10.26
CA CYS A 132 9.08 -0.37 9.99
C CYS A 132 10.48 -0.19 9.40
N HIS A 133 10.90 1.03 9.12
CA HIS A 133 12.29 1.38 8.82
C HIS A 133 13.00 2.12 9.98
N PHE A 134 12.27 2.44 11.05
CA PHE A 134 12.78 3.22 12.17
C PHE A 134 12.79 2.47 13.50
N ILE A 135 11.74 1.70 13.83
CA ILE A 135 11.56 1.01 15.11
C ILE A 135 11.42 -0.50 14.91
N GLY A 136 12.12 -1.31 15.72
CA GLY A 136 12.03 -2.76 15.71
C GLY A 136 13.37 -3.46 15.60
N THR A 137 13.36 -4.76 15.31
CA THR A 137 14.52 -5.62 15.20
C THR A 137 14.86 -5.97 13.74
N ARG A 138 16.08 -6.47 13.49
CA ARG A 138 16.55 -6.88 12.16
C ARG A 138 17.04 -8.35 12.19
N PRO A 139 16.15 -9.31 12.38
CA PRO A 139 16.56 -10.71 12.60
C PRO A 139 17.07 -11.42 11.35
N PHE A 140 16.70 -10.97 10.15
CA PHE A 140 16.98 -11.66 8.89
C PHE A 140 18.02 -10.96 8.01
N GLU A 141 18.01 -9.62 8.00
CA GLU A 141 18.98 -8.83 7.23
C GLU A 141 19.40 -7.58 8.03
N PRO A 142 20.53 -7.65 8.75
CA PRO A 142 20.95 -6.57 9.64
C PRO A 142 21.47 -5.32 8.93
N LYS A 143 21.80 -5.44 7.62
CA LYS A 143 22.44 -4.35 6.85
C LYS A 143 21.46 -3.32 6.30
N ILE A 144 20.14 -3.61 6.26
CA ILE A 144 19.12 -2.72 5.75
C ILE A 144 18.37 -2.02 6.87
N THR A 145 17.67 -0.92 6.56
CA THR A 145 16.90 -0.19 7.56
C THR A 145 15.61 -0.90 7.95
N ALA A 146 15.02 -1.72 7.08
CA ALA A 146 13.78 -2.44 7.34
C ALA A 146 13.86 -3.29 8.62
N ARG A 147 12.80 -3.27 9.42
CA ARG A 147 12.73 -3.87 10.76
C ARG A 147 11.43 -4.67 10.95
N ASP A 148 11.49 -5.66 11.81
CA ASP A 148 10.33 -6.38 12.31
C ASP A 148 9.84 -5.73 13.61
N SER A 149 8.56 -5.37 13.65
CA SER A 149 7.88 -4.80 14.81
C SER A 149 6.51 -5.44 14.99
N TRP A 150 6.34 -6.23 16.05
CA TRP A 150 5.10 -6.98 16.29
C TRP A 150 3.87 -6.08 16.47
N TRP A 151 4.01 -4.93 17.14
CA TRP A 151 2.89 -4.02 17.35
C TRP A 151 2.51 -3.24 16.08
N VAL A 152 3.49 -2.91 15.21
CA VAL A 152 3.18 -2.38 13.87
C VAL A 152 2.55 -3.48 13.01
N ALA A 153 3.01 -4.74 13.10
CA ALA A 153 2.41 -5.87 12.41
C ALA A 153 0.93 -6.05 12.80
N PHE A 154 0.60 -5.87 14.09
CA PHE A 154 -0.79 -5.89 14.54
C PHE A 154 -1.64 -4.79 13.89
N LEU A 155 -1.12 -3.55 13.80
CA LEU A 155 -1.82 -2.43 13.19
C LEU A 155 -1.94 -2.54 11.66
N THR A 156 -1.00 -3.24 11.02
CA THR A 156 -0.89 -3.33 9.56
C THR A 156 -1.20 -4.72 9.02
N PHE A 157 -1.90 -5.55 9.80
CA PHE A 157 -2.34 -6.90 9.41
C PHE A 157 -1.20 -7.81 8.92
N GLY A 158 -0.03 -7.72 9.58
CA GLY A 158 1.14 -8.56 9.30
C GLY A 158 2.28 -7.86 8.57
N GLU A 159 2.05 -6.76 7.88
CA GLU A 159 3.07 -6.03 7.10
C GLU A 159 4.21 -5.44 7.96
N GLY A 160 4.04 -5.38 9.29
CA GLY A 160 5.07 -4.92 10.23
C GLY A 160 6.25 -5.88 10.42
N TYR A 161 6.23 -7.11 9.86
CA TYR A 161 7.39 -8.00 9.76
C TYR A 161 8.24 -7.64 8.53
N HIS A 162 8.68 -6.42 8.47
CA HIS A 162 9.18 -5.79 7.27
C HIS A 162 10.64 -6.18 6.93
N ASN A 163 11.45 -6.53 7.93
CA ASN A 163 12.79 -7.08 7.71
C ASN A 163 12.72 -8.49 7.08
N PHE A 164 11.74 -9.32 7.52
CA PHE A 164 11.43 -10.58 6.88
C PHE A 164 11.00 -10.37 5.43
N HIS A 165 10.03 -9.49 5.19
CA HIS A 165 9.50 -9.20 3.87
C HIS A 165 10.59 -8.75 2.88
N HIS A 166 11.48 -7.83 3.28
CA HIS A 166 12.59 -7.40 2.43
C HIS A 166 13.61 -8.50 2.15
N LYS A 167 13.84 -9.42 3.10
CA LYS A 167 14.75 -10.55 2.89
C LYS A 167 14.15 -11.63 2.02
N PHE A 168 12.86 -11.93 2.21
CA PHE A 168 12.13 -13.01 1.54
C PHE A 168 10.98 -12.46 0.69
N GLN A 169 11.28 -11.63 -0.28
CA GLN A 169 10.33 -10.83 -1.09
C GLN A 169 9.25 -11.66 -1.81
N TRP A 170 9.51 -12.96 -2.03
CA TRP A 170 8.60 -13.88 -2.72
C TRP A 170 7.74 -14.71 -1.75
N ASP A 171 7.96 -14.60 -0.46
CA ASP A 171 7.16 -15.32 0.53
C ASP A 171 5.87 -14.54 0.80
N TYR A 172 4.75 -15.12 0.32
CA TYR A 172 3.42 -14.49 0.44
C TYR A 172 2.94 -14.30 1.87
N ARG A 173 3.57 -14.96 2.85
CA ARG A 173 3.18 -14.86 4.27
C ARG A 173 3.60 -13.54 4.90
N ASN A 174 4.56 -12.83 4.32
CA ASN A 174 5.17 -11.60 4.83
C ASN A 174 5.73 -11.69 6.27
N GLY A 175 5.78 -12.89 6.86
CA GLY A 175 6.30 -13.18 8.19
C GLY A 175 6.19 -14.65 8.51
N ILE A 176 6.87 -15.09 9.57
CA ILE A 176 6.86 -16.49 10.05
C ILE A 176 6.12 -16.68 11.36
N LYS A 177 5.77 -15.58 12.04
CA LYS A 177 5.04 -15.61 13.30
C LYS A 177 3.54 -15.52 13.02
N TRP A 178 2.76 -16.17 13.85
CA TRP A 178 1.29 -16.18 13.72
C TRP A 178 0.61 -14.92 14.31
N TYR A 179 1.39 -14.09 15.02
CA TYR A 179 0.93 -12.85 15.66
C TYR A 179 1.63 -11.63 15.14
#